data_82440910913879fe2233ec5d055f105b
#
_entry.id   82440910913879fe2233ec5d055f105b
#
_cell.length_a   1.000
_cell.length_b   1.000
_cell.length_c   1.000
_cell.angle_alpha   90.00
_cell.angle_beta   90.00
_cell.angle_gamma   90.00
#
_symmetry.space_group_name_H-M   'P 1'
#
loop_
_entity.id
_entity.type
_entity.pdbx_description
1 polymer ?
#
loop_
_entity_poly.entity_id
_entity_poly.type
_entity_poly.pdbx_seq_one_letter_code
_entity_poly.pdbx_strand_id
1 'polypeptide(L)'
;MHPLTPNLHDMNDTDLNERIKSLNTKLVQAYRSSPGVVNQIRMMLDDFIEERTNRDKEALNKLLDQSKDKGNDWDDIIDIG
;
A
#
# COMPACT_ATOMS: atom_id res chain seq x y z
N MET A 1 -6.71 23.06 1.64
CA MET A 1 -5.54 22.44 1.06
C MET A 1 -4.36 22.45 2.01
N HIS A 2 -3.70 21.36 2.14
CA HIS A 2 -2.59 21.25 3.05
C HIS A 2 -1.28 21.07 2.34
N PRO A 3 -0.50 22.13 2.22
CA PRO A 3 0.81 21.97 1.59
C PRO A 3 1.75 21.07 2.39
N LEU A 4 1.48 20.91 3.67
CA LEU A 4 2.37 20.11 4.52
C LEU A 4 2.11 18.63 4.42
N THR A 5 0.94 18.24 3.93
CA THR A 5 0.58 16.83 3.84
C THR A 5 0.49 16.45 2.38
N PRO A 6 1.45 15.68 1.88
CA PRO A 6 1.36 15.24 0.49
C PRO A 6 0.11 14.40 0.30
N ASN A 7 -0.53 14.61 -0.83
CA ASN A 7 -1.68 13.80 -1.17
C ASN A 7 -1.19 12.41 -1.58
N LEU A 8 -1.60 11.41 -0.81
CA LEU A 8 -1.15 10.05 -1.05
C LEU A 8 -1.53 9.56 -2.44
N HIS A 9 -2.70 9.97 -2.92
CA HIS A 9 -3.16 9.54 -4.24
C HIS A 9 -2.30 10.07 -5.37
N ASP A 10 -1.64 11.19 -5.14
CA ASP A 10 -0.81 11.81 -6.17
C ASP A 10 0.60 11.25 -6.23
N MET A 11 1.01 10.50 -5.22
CA MET A 11 2.34 9.92 -5.22
C MET A 11 2.41 8.77 -6.21
N ASN A 12 3.53 8.69 -6.93
CA ASN A 12 3.74 7.53 -7.78
C ASN A 12 4.17 6.32 -6.93
N ASP A 13 4.16 5.14 -7.55
CA ASP A 13 4.44 3.91 -6.82
C ASP A 13 5.83 3.87 -6.24
N THR A 14 6.79 4.41 -6.96
CA THR A 14 8.18 4.44 -6.48
C THR A 14 8.31 5.27 -5.22
N ASP A 15 7.73 6.48 -5.26
CA ASP A 15 7.77 7.36 -4.09
C ASP A 15 7.04 6.76 -2.92
N LEU A 16 5.89 6.14 -3.17
CA LEU A 16 5.12 5.51 -2.13
C LEU A 16 5.92 4.41 -1.44
N ASN A 17 6.56 3.56 -2.23
CA ASN A 17 7.37 2.47 -1.69
C ASN A 17 8.58 2.99 -0.91
N GLU A 18 9.20 4.04 -1.40
CA GLU A 18 10.34 4.63 -0.70
C GLU A 18 9.92 5.24 0.63
N ARG A 19 8.75 5.86 0.66
CA ARG A 19 8.22 6.41 1.90
C ARG A 19 7.97 5.29 2.91
N ILE A 20 7.38 4.20 2.46
CA ILE A 20 7.13 3.07 3.34
C ILE A 20 8.43 2.53 3.90
N LYS A 21 9.44 2.38 3.07
CA LYS A 21 10.76 1.94 3.53
C LYS A 21 11.35 2.89 4.55
N SER A 22 11.29 4.17 4.27
CA SER A 22 11.82 5.19 5.16
C SER A 22 11.12 5.16 6.51
N LEU A 23 9.81 5.04 6.51
CA LEU A 23 9.05 4.99 7.75
C LEU A 23 9.34 3.72 8.54
N ASN A 24 9.52 2.59 7.85
CA ASN A 24 9.92 1.36 8.53
C ASN A 24 11.26 1.51 9.23
N THR A 25 12.21 2.14 8.58
CA THR A 25 13.52 2.39 9.17
C THR A 25 13.40 3.29 10.39
N LYS A 26 12.61 4.35 10.26
CA LYS A 26 12.39 5.26 11.37
C LYS A 26 11.69 4.56 12.53
N LEU A 27 10.77 3.67 12.22
CA LEU A 27 10.06 2.93 13.24
C LEU A 27 11.02 2.06 14.05
N VAL A 28 11.91 1.35 13.39
CA VAL A 28 12.91 0.54 14.07
C VAL A 28 13.81 1.40 14.95
N GLN A 29 14.24 2.54 14.44
CA GLN A 29 15.05 3.46 15.20
C GLN A 29 14.30 4.02 16.41
N ALA A 30 13.02 4.31 16.22
CA ALA A 30 12.21 4.86 17.30
C ALA A 30 12.02 3.87 18.45
N TYR A 31 11.89 2.60 18.12
CA TYR A 31 11.81 1.58 19.15
C TYR A 31 13.01 1.62 20.08
N ARG A 32 14.17 1.99 19.54
CA ARG A 32 15.40 2.01 20.33
C ARG A 32 15.62 3.32 21.05
N SER A 33 15.34 4.43 20.37
CA SER A 33 15.76 5.73 20.88
C SER A 33 14.63 6.65 21.27
N SER A 34 13.45 6.47 20.70
CA SER A 34 12.34 7.38 20.94
C SER A 34 11.01 6.64 20.94
N PRO A 35 10.77 5.77 21.92
CA PRO A 35 9.53 4.98 21.93
C PRO A 35 8.26 5.83 21.90
N GLY A 36 8.36 7.08 22.36
CA GLY A 36 7.20 7.96 22.40
C GLY A 36 6.63 8.33 21.05
N VAL A 37 7.45 8.23 19.97
CA VAL A 37 6.97 8.58 18.64
C VAL A 37 6.59 7.35 17.81
N VAL A 38 6.71 6.15 18.38
CA VAL A 38 6.42 4.92 17.66
C VAL A 38 5.00 4.91 17.14
N ASN A 39 4.04 5.29 17.96
CA ASN A 39 2.64 5.28 17.55
C ASN A 39 2.38 6.24 16.39
N GLN A 40 3.00 7.41 16.41
CA GLN A 40 2.84 8.37 15.32
C GLN A 40 3.38 7.81 14.01
N ILE A 41 4.57 7.21 14.09
CA ILE A 41 5.18 6.64 12.89
C ILE A 41 4.34 5.50 12.35
N ARG A 42 3.82 4.66 13.24
CA ARG A 42 2.95 3.56 12.82
C ARG A 42 1.69 4.05 12.14
N MET A 43 1.08 5.09 12.67
CA MET A 43 -0.11 5.65 12.05
C MET A 43 0.17 6.18 10.65
N MET A 44 1.28 6.89 10.49
CA MET A 44 1.68 7.37 9.18
C MET A 44 1.95 6.19 8.24
N LEU A 45 2.66 5.20 8.72
CA LEU A 45 2.98 4.03 7.93
C LEU A 45 1.72 3.30 7.50
N ASP A 46 0.76 3.17 8.40
CA ASP A 46 -0.52 2.52 8.07
C ASP A 46 -1.24 3.22 6.93
N ASP A 47 -1.22 4.55 6.92
CA ASP A 47 -1.85 5.31 5.84
C ASP A 47 -1.19 5.01 4.49
N PHE A 48 0.12 4.97 4.46
CA PHE A 48 0.85 4.67 3.23
C PHE A 48 0.63 3.24 2.77
N ILE A 49 0.61 2.31 3.71
CA ILE A 49 0.36 0.91 3.39
C ILE A 49 -1.06 0.72 2.87
N GLU A 50 -2.01 1.42 3.47
CA GLU A 50 -3.39 1.36 3.00
C GLU A 50 -3.52 1.86 1.56
N GLU A 51 -2.85 2.95 1.25
CA GLU A 51 -2.86 3.47 -0.12
C GLU A 51 -2.27 2.44 -1.09
N ARG A 52 -1.17 1.83 -0.72
CA ARG A 52 -0.53 0.81 -1.54
C ARG A 52 -1.46 -0.39 -1.74
N THR A 53 -2.10 -0.82 -0.67
CA THR A 53 -3.05 -1.93 -0.74
C THR A 53 -4.20 -1.61 -1.66
N ASN A 54 -4.72 -0.38 -1.59
CA ASN A 54 -5.81 0.03 -2.47
C ASN A 54 -5.41 0.02 -3.93
N ARG A 55 -4.18 0.46 -4.22
CA ARG A 55 -3.68 0.41 -5.60
C ARG A 55 -3.54 -1.02 -6.10
N ASP A 56 -3.08 -1.91 -5.23
CA ASP A 56 -2.96 -3.32 -5.58
C ASP A 56 -4.33 -3.92 -5.85
N LYS A 57 -5.32 -3.57 -5.05
CA LYS A 57 -6.68 -4.04 -5.25
C LYS A 57 -7.25 -3.54 -6.57
N GLU A 58 -7.02 -2.28 -6.89
CA GLU A 58 -7.51 -1.73 -8.15
C GLU A 58 -6.87 -2.43 -9.35
N ALA A 59 -5.57 -2.67 -9.27
CA ALA A 59 -4.87 -3.38 -10.32
C ALA A 59 -5.42 -4.78 -10.48
N LEU A 60 -5.67 -5.46 -9.37
CA LEU A 60 -6.24 -6.80 -9.41
C LEU A 60 -7.63 -6.78 -10.01
N ASN A 61 -8.46 -5.81 -9.62
CA ASN A 61 -9.80 -5.69 -10.16
C ASN A 61 -9.80 -5.49 -11.66
N LYS A 62 -8.86 -4.69 -12.17
CA LYS A 62 -8.74 -4.50 -13.60
C LYS A 62 -8.36 -5.79 -14.30
N LEU A 63 -7.46 -6.55 -13.71
CA LEU A 63 -7.09 -7.85 -14.27
C LEU A 63 -8.27 -8.80 -14.27
N LEU A 64 -9.06 -8.80 -13.20
CA LEU A 64 -10.23 -9.65 -13.10
C LEU A 64 -11.26 -9.28 -14.16
N ASP A 65 -11.47 -7.99 -14.39
CA ASP A 65 -12.40 -7.54 -15.43
C ASP A 65 -11.96 -8.01 -16.80
N GLN A 66 -10.67 -7.92 -17.08
CA GLN A 66 -10.14 -8.39 -18.34
C GLN A 66 -10.31 -9.90 -18.49
N SER A 67 -10.13 -10.62 -17.40
CA SER A 67 -10.28 -12.06 -17.39
C SER A 67 -11.73 -12.48 -17.59
N LYS A 68 -12.66 -11.67 -17.10
CA LYS A 68 -14.08 -11.97 -17.28
C LYS A 68 -14.47 -12.03 -18.75
N ASP A 69 -13.86 -11.19 -19.57
CA ASP A 69 -14.14 -11.23 -20.99
C ASP A 69 -13.80 -12.56 -21.61
N LYS A 70 -12.75 -13.19 -21.09
CA LYS A 70 -12.34 -14.50 -21.55
C LYS A 70 -13.12 -15.62 -20.88
N GLY A 71 -13.69 -15.34 -19.75
CA GLY A 71 -14.75 -16.14 -19.19
C GLY A 71 -14.28 -17.26 -18.29
N ASN A 72 -13.48 -18.14 -18.76
CA ASN A 72 -13.38 -19.44 -18.13
C ASN A 72 -12.09 -19.73 -17.39
N ASP A 73 -11.07 -18.96 -17.66
CA ASP A 73 -9.75 -19.26 -17.10
C ASP A 73 -9.76 -19.26 -15.58
N TRP A 74 -10.53 -18.35 -15.01
CA TRP A 74 -10.60 -18.23 -13.57
C TRP A 74 -11.28 -19.42 -12.94
N ASP A 75 -12.34 -19.86 -13.55
CA ASP A 75 -13.08 -20.99 -13.04
C ASP A 75 -12.20 -22.22 -13.01
N ASP A 76 -11.41 -22.42 -14.04
CA ASP A 76 -10.50 -23.56 -14.09
C ASP A 76 -9.46 -23.49 -12.98
N ILE A 77 -8.93 -22.31 -12.71
CA ILE A 77 -7.92 -22.16 -11.68
C ILE A 77 -8.50 -22.39 -10.32
N ILE A 78 -9.71 -21.92 -10.09
CA ILE A 78 -10.36 -22.07 -8.80
C ILE A 78 -10.74 -23.50 -8.55
N ASP A 79 -11.18 -24.18 -9.57
CA ASP A 79 -11.60 -25.57 -9.44
C ASP A 79 -10.49 -26.50 -9.03
N ILE A 80 -9.28 -26.17 -9.38
CA ILE A 80 -8.14 -26.98 -9.01
C ILE A 80 -7.91 -27.01 -7.51
N GLY A 81 -8.27 -25.92 -6.85
CA GLY A 81 -8.04 -25.76 -5.43
C GLY A 81 -8.90 -26.63 -4.54
#